data_abeb237b94895fd19fc0b459e5ea48dc
#
_entry.id   abeb237b94895fd19fc0b459e5ea48dc
#
_cell.length_a   1.000
_cell.length_b   1.000
_cell.length_c   1.000
_cell.angle_alpha   90.00
_cell.angle_beta   90.00
_cell.angle_gamma   90.00
#
_symmetry.space_group_name_H-M   'P 1'
#
loop_
_entity.id
_entity.type
_entity.pdbx_description
1 polymer ?
#
loop_
_entity_poly.entity_id
_entity_poly.type
_entity_poly.pdbx_seq_one_letter_code
_entity_poly.pdbx_strand_id
1 'polypeptide(L)'
;PSMKVDRRFHCFGCGADGDVIDFVSRLEQASPKEAALMLARDFSIPCEDKGPPSRRKPRQETPEQQFRRMERYCFRVLCDYRNLLRRWKEGYAPKGPEDDWHPLFVEALQKQDYVDYLLDTLLFSDMEERAALIASHGKEVRSLERRMADLAARDTAGRRTDYARSSPAPEH
;
A
#
# COMPACT_ATOMS: atom_id res chain seq x y z
N PRO A 1 -25.79 40.38 7.72
CA PRO A 1 -24.98 39.18 7.50
C PRO A 1 -25.34 38.57 6.14
N SER A 2 -24.39 38.43 5.26
CA SER A 2 -24.62 37.80 3.96
C SER A 2 -24.31 36.30 4.02
N MET A 3 -25.29 35.52 3.59
CA MET A 3 -25.15 34.06 3.53
C MET A 3 -25.35 33.61 2.07
N LYS A 4 -24.47 32.79 1.56
CA LYS A 4 -24.66 32.11 0.29
C LYS A 4 -25.25 30.74 0.55
N VAL A 5 -26.35 30.43 -0.15
CA VAL A 5 -27.05 29.13 -0.05
C VAL A 5 -27.21 28.56 -1.45
N ASP A 6 -26.74 27.35 -1.64
CA ASP A 6 -26.95 26.53 -2.82
C ASP A 6 -27.25 25.10 -2.31
N ARG A 7 -26.44 24.11 -2.62
CA ARG A 7 -26.48 22.78 -1.98
C ARG A 7 -25.82 22.75 -0.60
N ARG A 8 -25.01 23.75 -0.32
CA ARG A 8 -24.36 24.01 0.98
C ARG A 8 -24.57 25.47 1.37
N PHE A 9 -24.55 25.75 2.67
CA PHE A 9 -24.54 27.13 3.15
C PHE A 9 -23.13 27.57 3.56
N HIS A 10 -22.85 28.87 3.41
CA HIS A 10 -21.67 29.50 3.97
C HIS A 10 -22.06 30.89 4.52
N CYS A 11 -21.77 31.13 5.80
CA CYS A 11 -22.03 32.40 6.45
C CYS A 11 -20.72 33.22 6.48
N PHE A 12 -20.70 34.34 5.76
CA PHE A 12 -19.53 35.22 5.71
C PHE A 12 -19.32 36.02 7.03
N GLY A 13 -20.28 36.02 7.93
CA GLY A 13 -20.18 36.72 9.21
C GLY A 13 -19.48 35.90 10.30
N CYS A 14 -19.81 34.62 10.42
CA CYS A 14 -19.23 33.72 11.44
C CYS A 14 -18.40 32.59 10.89
N GLY A 15 -18.24 32.49 9.56
CA GLY A 15 -17.47 31.40 8.90
C GLY A 15 -18.14 30.03 8.95
N ALA A 16 -19.39 29.93 9.44
CA ALA A 16 -20.10 28.68 9.50
C ALA A 16 -20.41 28.16 8.09
N ASP A 17 -20.11 26.89 7.81
CA ASP A 17 -20.48 26.22 6.57
C ASP A 17 -20.97 24.80 6.84
N GLY A 18 -21.65 24.21 5.86
CA GLY A 18 -22.17 22.86 5.97
C GLY A 18 -23.30 22.58 4.99
N ASP A 19 -23.92 21.42 5.15
CA ASP A 19 -25.13 21.03 4.43
C ASP A 19 -26.41 21.45 5.20
N VAL A 20 -27.58 21.05 4.70
CA VAL A 20 -28.86 21.38 5.33
C VAL A 20 -28.99 20.74 6.72
N ILE A 21 -28.41 19.57 6.95
CA ILE A 21 -28.45 18.91 8.26
C ILE A 21 -27.57 19.67 9.24
N ASP A 22 -26.36 20.08 8.82
CA ASP A 22 -25.48 20.92 9.65
C ASP A 22 -26.12 22.26 10.00
N PHE A 23 -26.86 22.86 9.06
CA PHE A 23 -27.58 24.11 9.30
C PHE A 23 -28.63 23.96 10.40
N VAL A 24 -29.53 22.96 10.26
CA VAL A 24 -30.60 22.73 11.24
C VAL A 24 -30.03 22.27 12.59
N SER A 25 -28.98 21.43 12.59
CA SER A 25 -28.28 21.01 13.80
C SER A 25 -27.79 22.21 14.62
N ARG A 26 -27.22 23.22 13.96
CA ARG A 26 -26.74 24.44 14.61
C ARG A 26 -27.88 25.37 15.03
N LEU A 27 -28.94 25.49 14.23
CA LEU A 27 -30.08 26.35 14.51
C LEU A 27 -30.85 25.83 15.71
N GLU A 28 -31.11 24.53 15.77
CA GLU A 28 -31.92 23.90 16.81
C GLU A 28 -31.08 23.36 17.98
N GLN A 29 -29.76 23.56 17.93
CA GLN A 29 -28.80 23.01 18.92
C GLN A 29 -28.98 21.51 19.14
N ALA A 30 -29.33 20.78 18.07
CA ALA A 30 -29.60 19.36 18.04
C ALA A 30 -28.42 18.57 17.44
N SER A 31 -28.36 17.28 17.72
CA SER A 31 -27.38 16.41 17.04
C SER A 31 -27.71 16.29 15.54
N PRO A 32 -26.74 15.97 14.68
CA PRO A 32 -27.00 15.77 13.24
C PRO A 32 -28.07 14.72 12.94
N LYS A 33 -28.18 13.69 13.79
CA LYS A 33 -29.25 12.67 13.67
C LYS A 33 -30.61 13.25 13.96
N GLU A 34 -30.75 14.02 15.03
CA GLU A 34 -32.02 14.66 15.42
C GLU A 34 -32.44 15.70 14.36
N ALA A 35 -31.50 16.52 13.89
CA ALA A 35 -31.75 17.48 12.82
C ALA A 35 -32.23 16.79 11.53
N ALA A 36 -31.64 15.66 11.16
CA ALA A 36 -32.09 14.87 10.01
C ALA A 36 -33.49 14.29 10.19
N LEU A 37 -33.84 13.83 11.40
CA LEU A 37 -35.19 13.32 11.72
C LEU A 37 -36.23 14.45 11.73
N MET A 38 -35.88 15.65 12.22
CA MET A 38 -36.74 16.85 12.16
C MET A 38 -37.05 17.20 10.71
N LEU A 39 -36.03 17.34 9.88
CA LEU A 39 -36.17 17.59 8.44
C LEU A 39 -37.06 16.54 7.76
N ALA A 40 -36.78 15.25 8.03
CA ALA A 40 -37.56 14.18 7.45
C ALA A 40 -39.04 14.25 7.81
N ARG A 41 -39.38 14.62 9.07
CA ARG A 41 -40.74 14.81 9.52
C ARG A 41 -41.38 16.01 8.85
N ASP A 42 -40.69 17.16 8.80
CA ASP A 42 -41.20 18.40 8.24
C ASP A 42 -41.49 18.28 6.73
N PHE A 43 -40.64 17.51 6.01
CA PHE A 43 -40.81 17.27 4.58
C PHE A 43 -41.53 15.94 4.26
N SER A 44 -42.11 15.27 5.27
CA SER A 44 -42.85 14.01 5.11
C SER A 44 -42.02 12.93 4.38
N ILE A 45 -40.70 12.90 4.61
CA ILE A 45 -39.83 11.89 4.07
C ILE A 45 -39.92 10.63 4.95
N PRO A 46 -40.32 9.46 4.42
CA PRO A 46 -40.40 8.26 5.22
C PRO A 46 -39.00 7.85 5.71
N CYS A 47 -38.81 7.87 7.01
CA CYS A 47 -37.58 7.41 7.66
C CYS A 47 -37.84 6.07 8.32
N GLU A 48 -37.19 5.03 7.84
CA GLU A 48 -37.09 3.80 8.62
C GLU A 48 -35.94 3.99 9.63
N ASP A 49 -36.26 3.92 10.92
CA ASP A 49 -35.27 3.92 11.99
C ASP A 49 -34.53 2.57 11.99
N LYS A 50 -33.76 2.36 10.92
CA LYS A 50 -32.80 1.29 10.87
C LYS A 50 -31.68 1.69 11.81
N GLY A 51 -31.67 1.17 13.02
CA GLY A 51 -30.67 1.36 14.08
C GLY A 51 -29.24 1.74 13.61
N PRO A 52 -28.26 1.88 14.48
CA PRO A 52 -26.94 2.31 14.07
C PRO A 52 -26.47 1.50 12.86
N PRO A 53 -25.86 2.12 11.84
CA PRO A 53 -25.52 1.44 10.60
C PRO A 53 -24.74 0.19 10.94
N SER A 54 -25.32 -0.97 10.67
CA SER A 54 -24.64 -2.24 10.86
C SER A 54 -23.25 -2.08 10.21
N ARG A 55 -22.19 -2.41 10.92
CA ARG A 55 -20.81 -2.37 10.39
C ARG A 55 -20.88 -2.91 8.97
N ARG A 56 -20.63 -2.01 7.99
CA ARG A 56 -20.65 -2.41 6.57
C ARG A 56 -19.71 -3.60 6.47
N LYS A 57 -20.26 -4.78 6.15
CA LYS A 57 -19.42 -5.94 5.89
C LYS A 57 -18.37 -5.50 4.89
N PRO A 58 -17.08 -5.76 5.12
CA PRO A 58 -16.05 -5.40 4.16
C PRO A 58 -16.49 -5.91 2.80
N ARG A 59 -16.53 -5.01 1.82
CA ARG A 59 -16.94 -5.34 0.46
C ARG A 59 -16.01 -6.45 -0.03
N GLN A 60 -16.56 -7.62 -0.31
CA GLN A 60 -15.77 -8.72 -0.86
C GLN A 60 -15.16 -8.27 -2.18
N GLU A 61 -13.84 -8.42 -2.30
CA GLU A 61 -13.14 -8.12 -3.54
C GLU A 61 -13.64 -9.03 -4.66
N THR A 62 -13.88 -8.48 -5.82
CA THR A 62 -14.20 -9.27 -7.01
C THR A 62 -12.98 -10.10 -7.43
N PRO A 63 -13.17 -11.24 -8.14
CA PRO A 63 -12.06 -12.04 -8.66
C PRO A 63 -11.08 -11.21 -9.52
N GLU A 64 -11.60 -10.27 -10.29
CA GLU A 64 -10.78 -9.34 -11.10
C GLU A 64 -9.94 -8.41 -10.22
N GLN A 65 -10.50 -7.87 -9.15
CA GLN A 65 -9.77 -7.04 -8.20
C GLN A 65 -8.68 -7.83 -7.47
N GLN A 66 -8.97 -9.09 -7.11
CA GLN A 66 -7.98 -9.99 -6.50
C GLN A 66 -6.84 -10.30 -7.47
N PHE A 67 -7.16 -10.57 -8.73
CA PHE A 67 -6.16 -10.80 -9.77
C PHE A 67 -5.25 -9.58 -9.95
N ARG A 68 -5.81 -8.39 -10.19
CA ARG A 68 -5.04 -7.14 -10.36
C ARG A 68 -4.20 -6.80 -9.13
N ARG A 69 -4.67 -7.13 -7.94
CA ARG A 69 -3.89 -6.95 -6.71
C ARG A 69 -2.69 -7.90 -6.67
N MET A 70 -2.91 -9.18 -7.01
CA MET A 70 -1.86 -10.18 -7.03
C MET A 70 -0.83 -9.93 -8.12
N GLU A 71 -1.27 -9.52 -9.31
CA GLU A 71 -0.41 -9.11 -10.41
C GLU A 71 0.54 -7.97 -10.01
N ARG A 72 -0.01 -6.88 -9.47
CA ARG A 72 0.80 -5.76 -8.96
C ARG A 72 1.77 -6.17 -7.84
N TYR A 73 1.33 -7.07 -6.97
CA TYR A 73 2.16 -7.60 -5.90
C TYR A 73 3.35 -8.39 -6.47
N CYS A 74 3.10 -9.35 -7.36
CA CYS A 74 4.16 -10.14 -8.00
C CYS A 74 5.13 -9.25 -8.77
N PHE A 75 4.62 -8.31 -9.56
CA PHE A 75 5.44 -7.38 -10.32
C PHE A 75 6.37 -6.56 -9.41
N ARG A 76 5.84 -5.97 -8.34
CA ARG A 76 6.63 -5.20 -7.38
C ARG A 76 7.76 -6.03 -6.76
N VAL A 77 7.43 -7.21 -6.22
CA VAL A 77 8.42 -8.08 -5.56
C VAL A 77 9.51 -8.53 -6.53
N LEU A 78 9.15 -8.88 -7.76
CA LEU A 78 10.12 -9.26 -8.78
C LEU A 78 11.01 -8.07 -9.21
N CYS A 79 10.47 -6.87 -9.31
CA CYS A 79 11.27 -5.65 -9.56
C CYS A 79 12.26 -5.38 -8.43
N ASP A 80 11.82 -5.50 -7.18
CA ASP A 80 12.68 -5.30 -6.01
C ASP A 80 13.82 -6.33 -6.00
N TYR A 81 13.50 -7.59 -6.31
CA TYR A 81 14.50 -8.65 -6.41
C TYR A 81 15.49 -8.43 -7.58
N ARG A 82 14.99 -8.05 -8.76
CA ARG A 82 15.87 -7.69 -9.89
C ARG A 82 16.86 -6.59 -9.53
N ASN A 83 16.38 -5.55 -8.82
CA ASN A 83 17.25 -4.46 -8.38
C ASN A 83 18.27 -4.95 -7.33
N LEU A 84 17.91 -5.91 -6.50
CA LEU A 84 18.82 -6.53 -5.54
C LEU A 84 19.88 -7.37 -6.25
N LEU A 85 19.49 -8.19 -7.24
CA LEU A 85 20.42 -8.97 -8.06
C LEU A 85 21.44 -8.07 -8.79
N ARG A 86 21.01 -6.95 -9.36
CA ARG A 86 21.92 -5.96 -9.98
C ARG A 86 22.95 -5.44 -8.99
N ARG A 87 22.51 -5.04 -7.80
CA ARG A 87 23.41 -4.58 -6.74
C ARG A 87 24.40 -5.66 -6.30
N TRP A 88 23.96 -6.93 -6.22
CA TRP A 88 24.84 -8.04 -5.89
C TRP A 88 25.85 -8.30 -6.99
N LYS A 89 25.43 -8.24 -8.25
CA LYS A 89 26.31 -8.40 -9.41
C LYS A 89 27.45 -7.36 -9.44
N GLU A 90 27.13 -6.13 -9.06
CA GLU A 90 28.11 -5.03 -9.00
C GLU A 90 28.97 -5.08 -7.74
N GLY A 91 28.33 -5.30 -6.58
CA GLY A 91 29.00 -5.21 -5.28
C GLY A 91 29.85 -6.40 -4.88
N TYR A 92 29.51 -7.60 -5.40
CA TYR A 92 30.18 -8.85 -5.07
C TYR A 92 30.92 -9.47 -6.26
N ALA A 93 31.14 -8.72 -7.34
CA ALA A 93 31.94 -9.17 -8.47
C ALA A 93 33.37 -9.49 -8.05
N PRO A 94 33.97 -10.59 -8.50
CA PRO A 94 35.38 -10.90 -8.24
C PRO A 94 36.25 -9.78 -8.81
N LYS A 95 37.28 -9.37 -8.08
CA LYS A 95 38.20 -8.30 -8.49
C LYS A 95 39.37 -8.83 -9.29
N GLY A 96 39.62 -10.11 -9.21
CA GLY A 96 40.69 -10.79 -9.93
C GLY A 96 40.34 -12.23 -10.35
N PRO A 97 41.13 -12.84 -11.23
CA PRO A 97 40.86 -14.19 -11.73
C PRO A 97 41.02 -15.30 -10.67
N GLU A 98 41.73 -15.01 -9.58
CA GLU A 98 41.97 -15.93 -8.45
C GLU A 98 40.97 -15.77 -7.31
N ASP A 99 40.05 -14.80 -7.41
CA ASP A 99 39.09 -14.55 -6.35
C ASP A 99 37.95 -15.56 -6.36
N ASP A 100 37.59 -16.07 -5.20
CA ASP A 100 36.44 -16.95 -5.04
C ASP A 100 35.14 -16.15 -5.33
N TRP A 101 34.23 -16.78 -6.04
CA TRP A 101 32.95 -16.18 -6.39
C TRP A 101 32.02 -16.12 -5.17
N HIS A 102 31.66 -14.91 -4.79
CA HIS A 102 30.71 -14.74 -3.70
C HIS A 102 29.35 -15.38 -4.03
N PRO A 103 28.69 -16.11 -3.10
CA PRO A 103 27.40 -16.77 -3.37
C PRO A 103 26.30 -15.85 -3.92
N LEU A 104 26.23 -14.60 -3.46
CA LEU A 104 25.26 -13.60 -3.95
C LEU A 104 25.55 -13.16 -5.39
N PHE A 105 26.81 -13.12 -5.79
CA PHE A 105 27.21 -12.85 -7.17
C PHE A 105 26.77 -14.00 -8.09
N VAL A 106 27.00 -15.24 -7.67
CA VAL A 106 26.57 -16.44 -8.41
C VAL A 106 25.06 -16.46 -8.56
N GLU A 107 24.31 -16.18 -7.48
CA GLU A 107 22.86 -16.10 -7.52
C GLU A 107 22.39 -15.01 -8.50
N ALA A 108 23.04 -13.84 -8.50
CA ALA A 108 22.71 -12.76 -9.42
C ALA A 108 22.86 -13.19 -10.89
N LEU A 109 23.92 -13.88 -11.22
CA LEU A 109 24.13 -14.39 -12.58
C LEU A 109 23.10 -15.44 -12.99
N GLN A 110 22.73 -16.33 -12.06
CA GLN A 110 21.81 -17.44 -12.35
C GLN A 110 20.34 -16.99 -12.43
N LYS A 111 19.96 -15.99 -11.67
CA LYS A 111 18.54 -15.62 -11.50
C LYS A 111 18.12 -14.41 -12.31
N GLN A 112 19.04 -13.59 -12.78
CA GLN A 112 18.70 -12.33 -13.45
C GLN A 112 17.82 -12.57 -14.69
N ASP A 113 18.25 -13.41 -15.62
CA ASP A 113 17.52 -13.66 -16.87
C ASP A 113 16.14 -14.29 -16.61
N TYR A 114 16.05 -15.16 -15.62
CA TYR A 114 14.77 -15.75 -15.23
C TYR A 114 13.79 -14.72 -14.64
N VAL A 115 14.28 -13.82 -13.81
CA VAL A 115 13.45 -12.75 -13.24
C VAL A 115 13.01 -11.77 -14.31
N ASP A 116 13.89 -11.42 -15.25
CA ASP A 116 13.57 -10.58 -16.39
C ASP A 116 12.49 -11.24 -17.26
N TYR A 117 12.58 -12.54 -17.56
CA TYR A 117 11.54 -13.30 -18.24
C TYR A 117 10.18 -13.25 -17.52
N LEU A 118 10.14 -13.42 -16.20
CA LEU A 118 8.90 -13.35 -15.43
C LEU A 118 8.28 -11.94 -15.48
N LEU A 119 9.11 -10.91 -15.43
CA LEU A 119 8.66 -9.50 -15.52
C LEU A 119 8.13 -9.19 -16.92
N ASP A 120 8.78 -9.65 -17.97
CA ASP A 120 8.34 -9.48 -19.35
C ASP A 120 7.01 -10.19 -19.60
N THR A 121 6.83 -11.39 -19.05
CA THR A 121 5.55 -12.10 -19.10
C THR A 121 4.43 -11.29 -18.43
N LEU A 122 4.68 -10.71 -17.23
CA LEU A 122 3.69 -9.88 -16.55
C LEU A 122 3.37 -8.58 -17.30
N LEU A 123 4.29 -8.05 -18.13
CA LEU A 123 4.11 -6.79 -18.84
C LEU A 123 3.49 -6.95 -20.23
N PHE A 124 3.88 -7.99 -20.95
CA PHE A 124 3.62 -8.08 -22.39
C PHE A 124 2.74 -9.26 -22.80
N SER A 125 2.53 -10.24 -21.92
CA SER A 125 1.70 -11.39 -22.21
C SER A 125 0.21 -11.09 -22.05
N ASP A 126 -0.62 -11.98 -22.56
CA ASP A 126 -2.06 -11.90 -22.40
C ASP A 126 -2.50 -12.21 -20.95
N MET A 127 -3.81 -12.07 -20.70
CA MET A 127 -4.37 -12.24 -19.35
C MET A 127 -4.26 -13.69 -18.87
N GLU A 128 -4.35 -14.66 -19.77
CA GLU A 128 -4.31 -16.10 -19.45
C GLU A 128 -2.91 -16.50 -18.99
N GLU A 129 -1.88 -16.11 -19.74
CA GLU A 129 -0.48 -16.36 -19.40
C GLU A 129 -0.07 -15.70 -18.09
N ARG A 130 -0.49 -14.43 -17.87
CA ARG A 130 -0.25 -13.73 -16.61
C ARG A 130 -0.93 -14.41 -15.42
N ALA A 131 -2.16 -14.92 -15.62
CA ALA A 131 -2.87 -15.64 -14.57
C ALA A 131 -2.20 -16.99 -14.25
N ALA A 132 -1.74 -17.72 -15.27
CA ALA A 132 -1.01 -18.96 -15.13
C ALA A 132 0.32 -18.74 -14.38
N LEU A 133 1.06 -17.68 -14.70
CA LEU A 133 2.28 -17.31 -14.01
C LEU A 133 2.03 -17.02 -12.53
N ILE A 134 1.02 -16.21 -12.22
CA ILE A 134 0.68 -15.86 -10.83
C ILE A 134 0.25 -17.10 -10.03
N ALA A 135 -0.50 -18.01 -10.65
CA ALA A 135 -0.93 -19.25 -10.02
C ALA A 135 0.24 -20.17 -9.70
N SER A 136 1.19 -20.31 -10.63
CA SER A 136 2.36 -21.19 -10.48
C SER A 136 3.42 -20.60 -9.54
N HIS A 137 3.74 -19.31 -9.65
CA HIS A 137 4.87 -18.66 -8.96
C HIS A 137 4.49 -17.81 -7.75
N GLY A 138 3.22 -17.60 -7.49
CA GLY A 138 2.76 -16.72 -6.40
C GLY A 138 3.22 -17.13 -4.99
N LYS A 139 3.47 -18.42 -4.76
CA LYS A 139 4.05 -18.91 -3.49
C LYS A 139 5.55 -18.62 -3.40
N GLU A 140 6.26 -18.82 -4.50
CA GLU A 140 7.70 -18.54 -4.62
C GLU A 140 7.97 -17.04 -4.43
N VAL A 141 7.19 -16.18 -5.07
CA VAL A 141 7.28 -14.71 -4.92
C VAL A 141 7.09 -14.27 -3.47
N ARG A 142 6.15 -14.87 -2.74
CA ARG A 142 5.96 -14.58 -1.30
C ARG A 142 7.15 -15.03 -0.44
N SER A 143 7.73 -16.19 -0.76
CA SER A 143 8.93 -16.66 -0.08
C SER A 143 10.13 -15.75 -0.36
N LEU A 144 10.23 -15.29 -1.59
CA LEU A 144 11.26 -14.35 -2.02
C LEU A 144 11.16 -13.00 -1.30
N GLU A 145 9.96 -12.43 -1.16
CA GLU A 145 9.76 -11.19 -0.40
C GLU A 145 10.22 -11.32 1.05
N ARG A 146 9.86 -12.42 1.73
CA ARG A 146 10.32 -12.69 3.10
C ARG A 146 11.84 -12.77 3.19
N ARG A 147 12.47 -13.51 2.26
CA ARG A 147 13.94 -13.62 2.21
C ARG A 147 14.61 -12.25 2.02
N MET A 148 14.09 -11.41 1.13
CA MET A 148 14.61 -10.05 0.93
C MET A 148 14.47 -9.19 2.19
N ALA A 149 13.34 -9.30 2.90
CA ALA A 149 13.13 -8.59 4.17
C ALA A 149 14.12 -9.05 5.26
N ASP A 150 14.38 -10.35 5.36
CA ASP A 150 15.35 -10.92 6.30
C ASP A 150 16.78 -10.45 5.99
N LEU A 151 17.16 -10.40 4.72
CA LEU A 151 18.47 -9.88 4.31
C LEU A 151 18.62 -8.39 4.64
N ALA A 152 17.61 -7.59 4.36
CA ALA A 152 17.62 -6.16 4.70
C ALA A 152 17.70 -5.91 6.21
N ALA A 153 17.04 -6.74 7.02
CA ALA A 153 17.11 -6.66 8.47
C ALA A 153 18.52 -6.98 9.00
N ARG A 154 19.20 -7.99 8.42
CA ARG A 154 20.59 -8.34 8.77
C ARG A 154 21.57 -7.23 8.43
N ASP A 155 21.43 -6.63 7.25
CA ASP A 155 22.27 -5.50 6.81
C ASP A 155 22.12 -4.27 7.71
N THR A 156 20.89 -3.99 8.17
CA THR A 156 20.66 -2.88 9.10
C THR A 156 21.19 -3.16 10.51
N ALA A 157 21.11 -4.40 10.97
CA ALA A 157 21.69 -4.80 12.26
C ALA A 157 23.23 -4.73 12.23
N GLY A 158 23.87 -5.19 11.13
CA GLY A 158 25.31 -5.10 10.93
C GLY A 158 25.82 -3.66 10.99
N ARG A 159 25.19 -2.74 10.27
CA ARG A 159 25.58 -1.32 10.27
C ARG A 159 25.44 -0.66 11.64
N ARG A 160 24.45 -1.04 12.44
CA ARG A 160 24.28 -0.51 13.81
C ARG A 160 25.41 -0.96 14.74
N THR A 161 25.87 -2.20 14.62
CA THR A 161 26.99 -2.72 15.44
C THR A 161 28.32 -2.07 15.05
N ASP A 162 28.55 -1.78 13.76
CA ASP A 162 29.75 -1.11 13.30
C ASP A 162 29.79 0.36 13.74
N TYR A 163 28.65 1.06 13.70
CA TYR A 163 28.56 2.44 14.21
C TYR A 163 28.80 2.52 15.72
N ALA A 164 28.26 1.57 16.49
CA ALA A 164 28.46 1.50 17.94
C ALA A 164 29.93 1.20 18.33
N ARG A 165 30.68 0.49 17.48
CA ARG A 165 32.12 0.22 17.69
C ARG A 165 33.03 1.39 17.29
N SER A 166 32.59 2.24 16.37
CA SER A 166 33.38 3.38 15.86
C SER A 166 33.13 4.70 16.60
N SER A 167 32.17 4.76 17.54
CA SER A 167 31.94 5.96 18.36
C SER A 167 33.05 6.08 19.43
N PRO A 168 33.80 7.20 19.48
CA PRO A 168 34.80 7.45 20.53
C PRO A 168 34.11 7.53 21.89
N ALA A 169 34.75 6.95 22.91
CA ALA A 169 34.29 7.05 24.29
C ALA A 169 34.27 8.53 24.73
N PRO A 170 33.28 8.98 25.52
CA PRO A 170 33.28 10.33 26.04
C PRO A 170 34.51 10.51 26.95
N GLU A 171 35.38 11.44 26.59
CA GLU A 171 36.45 11.89 27.47
C GLU A 171 35.82 12.57 28.69
N HIS A 172 36.14 12.05 29.89
CA HIS A 172 35.83 12.63 31.20
C HIS A 172 36.90 13.59 31.62
#